data_e8865efb81b4597878bdb9783899717e
#
_entry.id   e8865efb81b4597878bdb9783899717e
#
_cell.length_a   1.000
_cell.length_b   1.000
_cell.length_c   1.000
_cell.angle_alpha   90.00
_cell.angle_beta   90.00
_cell.angle_gamma   90.00
#
_symmetry.space_group_name_H-M   'P 1'
#
loop_
_entity.id
_entity.type
_entity.pdbx_description
1 polymer ?
#
loop_
_entity_poly.entity_id
_entity_poly.type
_entity_poly.pdbx_seq_one_letter_code
_entity_poly.pdbx_strand_id
1 'polypeptide(L)'
;MSYKLITVPRGEKITMGRDGVLLVPSNPIIPFIEGDGTGPDIWRASVRVFDAAVEKAYVGAKKISWMEVFAGEKSFNLFKDIMGDQAWLPDETVKACREFLVGVKGPLTTPIGGGIRSLNVTLRQLLDLYVCLRPVRYFWGAPSPVKKPQDVDMVIFRENTEDIYAGIEWMNGSPECERFKKFLLEEMKVTKIRFPDTVSLGVKPISKEGSQRLVRAAIQYALTHNRRSVTMVHKGNIMKFTEGAFKEWGYDVATTEFRDRTVTERESWIIANQDRKPKLTAEENARSIEPGYDMMTSGQREKIVEEVEEALELMPTHGAGRWKKIRRGCCAA
;
A
#
# COMPACT_ATOMS: atom_id res chain seq x y z
N MET A 1 30.48 9.12 7.86
CA MET A 1 30.33 8.04 8.87
C MET A 1 30.86 6.76 8.26
N SER A 2 31.65 5.99 8.98
CA SER A 2 32.22 4.75 8.45
C SER A 2 31.29 3.57 8.75
N TYR A 3 31.04 2.76 7.76
CA TYR A 3 30.45 1.41 7.91
C TYR A 3 31.59 0.42 8.23
N LYS A 4 31.29 -0.62 8.99
CA LYS A 4 32.24 -1.68 9.33
C LYS A 4 32.08 -2.92 8.44
N LEU A 5 30.82 -3.22 8.09
CA LEU A 5 30.46 -4.39 7.31
C LEU A 5 30.24 -4.07 5.81
N ILE A 6 30.04 -2.81 5.48
CA ILE A 6 29.63 -2.36 4.14
C ILE A 6 30.75 -1.50 3.52
N THR A 7 31.11 -1.82 2.30
CA THR A 7 32.04 -1.00 1.50
C THR A 7 31.25 -0.02 0.64
N VAL A 8 31.43 1.28 0.91
CA VAL A 8 30.78 2.33 0.13
C VAL A 8 31.58 2.58 -1.15
N PRO A 9 30.98 2.41 -2.35
CA PRO A 9 31.69 2.65 -3.61
C PRO A 9 31.88 4.15 -3.86
N ARG A 10 32.67 4.49 -4.87
CA ARG A 10 32.74 5.87 -5.38
C ARG A 10 31.47 6.25 -6.07
N GLY A 11 30.87 7.36 -5.69
CA GLY A 11 29.59 7.87 -6.19
C GLY A 11 29.00 8.92 -5.27
N GLU A 12 27.79 9.28 -5.52
CA GLU A 12 27.08 10.33 -4.79
C GLU A 12 25.75 9.80 -4.25
N LYS A 13 25.31 10.34 -3.11
CA LYS A 13 24.01 9.96 -2.53
C LYS A 13 22.88 10.61 -3.28
N ILE A 14 21.79 9.86 -3.46
CA ILE A 14 20.50 10.44 -3.77
C ILE A 14 20.02 11.23 -2.54
N THR A 15 19.53 12.42 -2.74
CA THR A 15 19.04 13.29 -1.65
C THR A 15 17.58 13.70 -1.90
N MET A 16 16.91 14.14 -0.85
CA MET A 16 15.54 14.66 -0.94
C MET A 16 15.58 16.18 -1.06
N GLY A 17 14.97 16.71 -2.12
CA GLY A 17 14.75 18.14 -2.30
C GLY A 17 13.72 18.71 -1.31
N ARG A 18 13.66 20.04 -1.19
CA ARG A 18 12.70 20.70 -0.28
C ARG A 18 11.23 20.50 -0.69
N ASP A 19 11.00 20.20 -1.94
CA ASP A 19 9.70 19.88 -2.55
C ASP A 19 9.30 18.41 -2.42
N GLY A 20 10.13 17.59 -1.74
CA GLY A 20 9.92 16.14 -1.61
C GLY A 20 10.28 15.33 -2.85
N VAL A 21 10.92 15.93 -3.84
CA VAL A 21 11.41 15.24 -5.05
C VAL A 21 12.84 14.75 -4.84
N LEU A 22 13.13 13.54 -5.32
CA LEU A 22 14.47 12.96 -5.25
C LEU A 22 15.41 13.69 -6.22
N LEU A 23 16.54 14.16 -5.70
CA LEU A 23 17.65 14.69 -6.46
C LEU A 23 18.64 13.56 -6.76
N VAL A 24 18.64 13.10 -8.01
CA VAL A 24 19.44 11.94 -8.46
C VAL A 24 20.68 12.43 -9.19
N PRO A 25 21.90 12.21 -8.65
CA PRO A 25 23.15 12.61 -9.28
C PRO A 25 23.46 11.76 -10.51
N SER A 26 24.53 12.11 -11.24
CA SER A 26 24.95 11.35 -12.43
C SER A 26 25.56 9.99 -12.11
N ASN A 27 26.05 9.80 -10.90
CA ASN A 27 26.60 8.55 -10.42
C ASN A 27 26.03 8.19 -9.03
N PRO A 28 24.71 7.86 -8.95
CA PRO A 28 24.06 7.57 -7.68
C PRO A 28 24.57 6.26 -7.07
N ILE A 29 24.79 6.27 -5.77
CA ILE A 29 25.03 5.05 -4.99
C ILE A 29 23.67 4.45 -4.65
N ILE A 30 23.44 3.20 -5.09
CA ILE A 30 22.22 2.45 -4.80
C ILE A 30 22.56 1.19 -4.02
N PRO A 31 22.15 1.09 -2.74
CA PRO A 31 22.25 -0.14 -1.97
C PRO A 31 21.48 -1.28 -2.62
N PHE A 32 22.05 -2.49 -2.56
CA PHE A 32 21.31 -3.69 -2.95
C PHE A 32 21.52 -4.83 -1.96
N ILE A 33 20.48 -5.62 -1.76
CA ILE A 33 20.51 -6.91 -1.08
C ILE A 33 20.34 -7.97 -2.16
N GLU A 34 21.34 -8.82 -2.32
CA GLU A 34 21.32 -9.89 -3.33
C GLU A 34 20.13 -10.85 -3.09
N GLY A 35 19.91 -11.20 -1.82
CA GLY A 35 18.81 -12.07 -1.38
C GLY A 35 19.20 -13.54 -1.30
N ASP A 36 18.21 -14.36 -0.95
CA ASP A 36 18.36 -15.79 -0.69
C ASP A 36 17.81 -16.62 -1.85
N GLY A 37 18.14 -17.91 -1.87
CA GLY A 37 17.65 -18.86 -2.86
C GLY A 37 17.98 -18.44 -4.29
N THR A 38 16.98 -18.08 -5.09
CA THR A 38 17.16 -17.59 -6.48
C THR A 38 17.65 -16.14 -6.55
N GLY A 39 17.81 -15.45 -5.43
CA GLY A 39 18.23 -14.04 -5.35
C GLY A 39 19.51 -13.74 -6.12
N PRO A 40 20.62 -14.47 -5.89
CA PRO A 40 21.89 -14.26 -6.61
C PRO A 40 21.75 -14.38 -8.12
N ASP A 41 20.96 -15.32 -8.63
CA ASP A 41 20.74 -15.50 -10.07
C ASP A 41 19.94 -14.35 -10.67
N ILE A 42 18.87 -13.94 -9.96
CA ILE A 42 18.05 -12.80 -10.35
C ILE A 42 18.89 -11.52 -10.34
N TRP A 43 19.69 -11.30 -9.30
CA TRP A 43 20.53 -10.12 -9.19
C TRP A 43 21.56 -10.04 -10.32
N ARG A 44 22.29 -11.15 -10.58
CA ARG A 44 23.29 -11.24 -11.65
C ARG A 44 22.72 -10.92 -13.03
N ALA A 45 21.50 -11.36 -13.31
CA ALA A 45 20.78 -11.02 -14.53
C ALA A 45 20.33 -9.56 -14.54
N SER A 46 19.75 -9.09 -13.43
CA SER A 46 19.13 -7.76 -13.32
C SER A 46 20.16 -6.63 -13.40
N VAL A 47 21.30 -6.74 -12.72
CA VAL A 47 22.33 -5.70 -12.73
C VAL A 47 22.85 -5.42 -14.14
N ARG A 48 23.02 -6.46 -14.94
CA ARG A 48 23.43 -6.33 -16.37
C ARG A 48 22.39 -5.56 -17.19
N VAL A 49 21.12 -5.82 -16.94
CA VAL A 49 20.02 -5.13 -17.63
C VAL A 49 19.94 -3.66 -17.18
N PHE A 50 20.08 -3.40 -15.89
CA PHE A 50 20.06 -2.02 -15.36
C PHE A 50 21.23 -1.20 -15.92
N ASP A 51 22.44 -1.74 -15.88
CA ASP A 51 23.64 -1.05 -16.39
C ASP A 51 23.52 -0.79 -17.90
N ALA A 52 23.10 -1.77 -18.68
CA ALA A 52 22.88 -1.60 -20.12
C ALA A 52 21.77 -0.59 -20.45
N ALA A 53 20.70 -0.56 -19.66
CA ALA A 53 19.62 0.40 -19.83
C ALA A 53 20.07 1.84 -19.53
N VAL A 54 20.84 2.03 -18.46
CA VAL A 54 21.41 3.33 -18.08
C VAL A 54 22.41 3.81 -19.13
N GLU A 55 23.32 2.92 -19.57
CA GLU A 55 24.28 3.21 -20.63
C GLU A 55 23.57 3.67 -21.92
N LYS A 56 22.54 2.91 -22.34
CA LYS A 56 21.75 3.24 -23.54
C LYS A 56 20.98 4.54 -23.40
N ALA A 57 20.40 4.79 -22.25
CA ALA A 57 19.57 5.99 -22.03
C ALA A 57 20.39 7.28 -21.92
N TYR A 58 21.59 7.21 -21.39
CA TYR A 58 22.45 8.37 -21.09
C TYR A 58 23.77 8.41 -21.87
N VAL A 59 23.99 7.45 -22.76
CA VAL A 59 25.18 7.42 -23.65
C VAL A 59 26.49 7.58 -22.86
N GLY A 60 26.62 6.86 -21.75
CA GLY A 60 27.80 6.88 -20.88
C GLY A 60 27.88 8.10 -19.92
N ALA A 61 27.00 9.07 -20.03
CA ALA A 61 27.03 10.27 -19.18
C ALA A 61 26.62 9.98 -17.71
N LYS A 62 25.95 8.86 -17.46
CA LYS A 62 25.52 8.45 -16.12
C LYS A 62 25.79 6.96 -15.92
N LYS A 63 25.99 6.59 -14.66
CA LYS A 63 26.13 5.18 -14.23
C LYS A 63 25.65 5.01 -12.81
N ILE A 64 25.24 3.79 -12.44
CA ILE A 64 24.90 3.44 -11.06
C ILE A 64 26.14 2.90 -10.34
N SER A 65 26.38 3.33 -9.13
CA SER A 65 27.36 2.73 -8.21
C SER A 65 26.62 1.80 -7.25
N TRP A 66 26.72 0.52 -7.51
CA TRP A 66 26.06 -0.51 -6.70
C TRP A 66 26.81 -0.72 -5.38
N MET A 67 26.08 -0.68 -4.26
CA MET A 67 26.60 -0.88 -2.91
C MET A 67 25.95 -2.09 -2.27
N GLU A 68 26.68 -3.19 -2.12
CA GLU A 68 26.13 -4.37 -1.44
C GLU A 68 25.89 -4.08 0.04
N VAL A 69 24.67 -4.41 0.50
CA VAL A 69 24.27 -4.41 1.90
C VAL A 69 23.66 -5.78 2.23
N PHE A 70 23.78 -6.21 3.48
CA PHE A 70 23.61 -7.60 3.84
C PHE A 70 22.31 -7.85 4.60
N ALA A 71 21.55 -8.88 4.18
CA ALA A 71 20.42 -9.44 4.90
C ALA A 71 20.19 -10.89 4.46
N GLY A 72 19.54 -11.70 5.27
CA GLY A 72 19.20 -13.09 4.99
C GLY A 72 20.33 -14.06 5.21
N GLU A 73 20.30 -15.19 4.51
CA GLU A 73 21.24 -16.31 4.68
C GLU A 73 22.71 -15.92 4.43
N LYS A 74 22.97 -15.14 3.38
CA LYS A 74 24.31 -14.64 3.08
C LYS A 74 24.88 -13.81 4.24
N SER A 75 24.06 -12.91 4.77
CA SER A 75 24.43 -12.08 5.92
C SER A 75 24.70 -12.92 7.16
N PHE A 76 23.80 -13.85 7.48
CA PHE A 76 23.97 -14.74 8.62
C PHE A 76 25.26 -15.56 8.51
N ASN A 77 25.52 -16.18 7.37
CA ASN A 77 26.72 -16.99 7.16
C ASN A 77 28.03 -16.19 7.27
N LEU A 78 28.02 -14.90 6.89
CA LEU A 78 29.19 -14.04 6.98
C LEU A 78 29.45 -13.51 8.40
N PHE A 79 28.40 -13.27 9.18
CA PHE A 79 28.53 -12.46 10.41
C PHE A 79 28.02 -13.14 11.69
N LYS A 80 27.51 -14.37 11.63
CA LYS A 80 26.93 -15.08 12.78
C LYS A 80 27.90 -15.22 13.98
N ASP A 81 29.18 -15.43 13.71
CA ASP A 81 30.19 -15.62 14.73
C ASP A 81 30.51 -14.32 15.50
N ILE A 82 30.17 -13.17 14.93
CA ILE A 82 30.40 -11.85 15.50
C ILE A 82 29.13 -11.25 16.09
N MET A 83 27.97 -11.51 15.47
CA MET A 83 26.71 -10.83 15.74
C MET A 83 25.57 -11.74 16.25
N GLY A 84 25.75 -13.06 16.22
CA GLY A 84 24.68 -14.01 16.55
C GLY A 84 23.45 -13.81 15.64
N ASP A 85 22.25 -13.80 16.21
CA ASP A 85 21.01 -13.65 15.47
C ASP A 85 20.84 -12.28 14.78
N GLN A 86 21.54 -11.24 15.24
CA GLN A 86 21.52 -9.94 14.57
C GLN A 86 22.17 -9.99 13.16
N ALA A 87 22.92 -11.04 12.87
CA ALA A 87 23.52 -11.27 11.56
C ALA A 87 22.47 -11.48 10.44
N TRP A 88 21.24 -11.88 10.76
CA TRP A 88 20.17 -11.98 9.77
C TRP A 88 19.80 -10.63 9.14
N LEU A 89 19.88 -9.55 9.90
CA LEU A 89 19.62 -8.18 9.44
C LEU A 89 20.46 -7.19 10.25
N PRO A 90 21.71 -6.94 9.85
CA PRO A 90 22.57 -5.97 10.52
C PRO A 90 22.00 -4.56 10.53
N ASP A 91 22.15 -3.82 11.62
CA ASP A 91 21.70 -2.43 11.75
C ASP A 91 22.32 -1.51 10.67
N GLU A 92 23.54 -1.83 10.22
CA GLU A 92 24.20 -1.08 9.14
C GLU A 92 23.43 -1.17 7.82
N THR A 93 22.78 -2.28 7.55
CA THR A 93 21.90 -2.43 6.34
C THR A 93 20.70 -1.52 6.42
N VAL A 94 20.02 -1.48 7.56
CA VAL A 94 18.87 -0.58 7.78
C VAL A 94 19.32 0.88 7.69
N LYS A 95 20.44 1.21 8.31
CA LYS A 95 21.05 2.54 8.26
C LYS A 95 21.39 2.95 6.83
N ALA A 96 22.02 2.06 6.06
CA ALA A 96 22.36 2.31 4.67
C ALA A 96 21.10 2.57 3.82
N CYS A 97 20.05 1.75 3.97
CA CYS A 97 18.78 1.96 3.26
C CYS A 97 18.16 3.33 3.57
N ARG A 98 18.20 3.77 4.84
CA ARG A 98 17.73 5.12 5.23
C ARG A 98 18.58 6.25 4.65
N GLU A 99 19.90 6.08 4.67
CA GLU A 99 20.86 7.11 4.29
C GLU A 99 20.90 7.35 2.77
N PHE A 100 20.73 6.28 1.98
CA PHE A 100 20.80 6.35 0.51
C PHE A 100 19.42 6.44 -0.16
N LEU A 101 18.32 6.36 0.60
CA LEU A 101 16.92 6.56 0.20
C LEU A 101 16.34 5.55 -0.80
N VAL A 102 17.12 5.06 -1.73
CA VAL A 102 16.67 4.11 -2.77
C VAL A 102 17.52 2.84 -2.66
N GLY A 103 16.88 1.68 -2.69
CA GLY A 103 17.57 0.39 -2.63
C GLY A 103 16.85 -0.68 -3.46
N VAL A 104 17.61 -1.67 -3.88
CA VAL A 104 17.10 -2.87 -4.57
C VAL A 104 17.24 -4.06 -3.63
N LYS A 105 16.20 -4.88 -3.52
CA LYS A 105 16.20 -6.04 -2.63
C LYS A 105 15.76 -7.29 -3.36
N GLY A 106 16.60 -8.32 -3.33
CA GLY A 106 16.25 -9.68 -3.73
C GLY A 106 15.29 -10.37 -2.72
N PRO A 107 14.85 -11.59 -2.99
CA PRO A 107 14.01 -12.37 -2.08
C PRO A 107 14.77 -12.66 -0.78
N LEU A 108 14.06 -12.68 0.35
CA LEU A 108 14.62 -13.10 1.65
C LEU A 108 13.78 -14.23 2.21
N THR A 109 14.45 -15.30 2.60
CA THR A 109 13.86 -16.45 3.27
C THR A 109 13.59 -16.11 4.74
N THR A 110 12.43 -16.48 5.25
CA THR A 110 12.17 -16.44 6.69
C THR A 110 12.56 -17.79 7.29
N PRO A 111 13.50 -17.86 8.25
CA PRO A 111 13.87 -19.10 8.88
C PRO A 111 12.65 -19.79 9.51
N ILE A 112 12.49 -21.09 9.26
CA ILE A 112 11.42 -21.90 9.85
C ILE A 112 11.88 -22.37 11.25
N GLY A 113 11.17 -21.97 12.28
CA GLY A 113 11.50 -22.30 13.68
C GLY A 113 12.35 -21.24 14.37
N GLY A 114 12.17 -21.03 15.66
CA GLY A 114 12.97 -20.12 16.48
C GLY A 114 12.41 -18.71 16.68
N GLY A 115 11.17 -18.42 16.29
CA GLY A 115 10.50 -17.15 16.62
C GLY A 115 11.01 -15.92 15.85
N ILE A 116 11.86 -16.13 14.83
CA ILE A 116 12.37 -15.02 13.99
C ILE A 116 11.23 -14.52 13.09
N ARG A 117 10.87 -13.24 13.24
CA ARG A 117 9.90 -12.58 12.38
C ARG A 117 10.45 -12.45 10.95
N SER A 118 9.55 -12.40 9.98
CA SER A 118 9.92 -12.20 8.57
C SER A 118 10.81 -10.96 8.41
N LEU A 119 12.02 -11.15 7.90
CA LEU A 119 12.98 -10.07 7.61
C LEU A 119 12.38 -9.02 6.68
N ASN A 120 11.50 -9.45 5.75
CA ASN A 120 10.79 -8.55 4.86
C ASN A 120 9.85 -7.60 5.63
N VAL A 121 9.10 -8.13 6.60
CA VAL A 121 8.21 -7.34 7.45
C VAL A 121 9.02 -6.39 8.34
N THR A 122 10.09 -6.90 8.94
CA THR A 122 11.00 -6.11 9.79
C THR A 122 11.58 -4.91 9.04
N LEU A 123 12.10 -5.12 7.82
CA LEU A 123 12.61 -4.02 6.98
C LEU A 123 11.55 -2.97 6.67
N ARG A 124 10.33 -3.40 6.34
CA ARG A 124 9.22 -2.48 6.04
C ARG A 124 8.84 -1.63 7.24
N GLN A 125 8.79 -2.23 8.42
CA GLN A 125 8.49 -1.52 9.66
C GLN A 125 9.62 -0.57 10.07
N LEU A 126 10.87 -1.05 10.08
CA LEU A 126 12.02 -0.24 10.46
C LEU A 126 12.25 0.96 9.52
N LEU A 127 11.94 0.83 8.24
CA LEU A 127 12.09 1.89 7.23
C LEU A 127 10.80 2.69 7.00
N ASP A 128 9.71 2.38 7.70
CA ASP A 128 8.37 2.95 7.52
C ASP A 128 7.90 2.93 6.06
N LEU A 129 8.08 1.79 5.38
CA LEU A 129 7.64 1.60 4.01
C LEU A 129 6.14 1.32 3.98
N TYR A 130 5.33 2.33 4.21
CA TYR A 130 3.88 2.21 4.41
C TYR A 130 3.09 1.86 3.15
N VAL A 131 3.66 2.05 1.96
CA VAL A 131 3.03 1.67 0.68
C VAL A 131 3.76 0.50 0.06
N CYS A 132 3.08 -0.63 -0.12
CA CYS A 132 3.53 -1.68 -1.02
C CYS A 132 2.88 -1.45 -2.40
N LEU A 133 3.60 -0.78 -3.29
CA LEU A 133 3.14 -0.43 -4.64
C LEU A 133 3.45 -1.56 -5.62
N ARG A 134 2.41 -2.13 -6.23
CA ARG A 134 2.52 -3.27 -7.15
C ARG A 134 1.82 -2.99 -8.47
N PRO A 135 2.54 -2.58 -9.52
CA PRO A 135 2.00 -2.55 -10.88
C PRO A 135 1.73 -3.97 -11.37
N VAL A 136 0.54 -4.21 -11.89
CA VAL A 136 0.12 -5.49 -12.46
C VAL A 136 -0.39 -5.24 -13.87
N ARG A 137 0.36 -5.70 -14.85
CA ARG A 137 -0.01 -5.63 -16.26
C ARG A 137 0.46 -6.86 -17.00
N TYR A 138 -0.17 -7.16 -18.12
CA TYR A 138 0.25 -8.27 -18.97
C TYR A 138 1.49 -7.92 -19.80
N PHE A 139 2.38 -8.90 -19.96
CA PHE A 139 3.51 -8.84 -20.86
C PHE A 139 3.31 -9.87 -21.97
N TRP A 140 3.43 -9.43 -23.23
CA TRP A 140 3.24 -10.29 -24.39
C TRP A 140 4.19 -11.49 -24.35
N GLY A 141 3.64 -12.69 -24.68
CA GLY A 141 4.38 -13.95 -24.63
C GLY A 141 4.37 -14.66 -23.28
N ALA A 142 3.93 -14.02 -22.19
CA ALA A 142 3.77 -14.70 -20.91
C ALA A 142 2.46 -15.51 -20.88
N PRO A 143 2.48 -16.77 -20.39
CA PRO A 143 1.25 -17.53 -20.20
C PRO A 143 0.35 -16.86 -19.15
N SER A 144 -0.96 -16.86 -19.38
CA SER A 144 -1.92 -16.25 -18.46
C SER A 144 -3.19 -17.10 -18.36
N PRO A 145 -3.76 -17.28 -17.16
CA PRO A 145 -5.05 -17.95 -16.96
C PRO A 145 -6.23 -17.05 -17.31
N VAL A 146 -6.01 -15.75 -17.53
CA VAL A 146 -7.06 -14.77 -17.83
C VAL A 146 -7.39 -14.80 -19.31
N LYS A 147 -8.69 -14.76 -19.67
CA LYS A 147 -9.16 -14.81 -21.07
C LYS A 147 -8.68 -13.64 -21.93
N LYS A 148 -8.58 -12.45 -21.34
CA LYS A 148 -8.11 -11.23 -22.02
C LYS A 148 -7.03 -10.54 -21.17
N PRO A 149 -5.84 -11.12 -21.10
CA PRO A 149 -4.79 -10.61 -20.21
C PRO A 149 -4.31 -9.21 -20.60
N GLN A 150 -4.43 -8.82 -21.86
CA GLN A 150 -4.09 -7.47 -22.35
C GLN A 150 -4.94 -6.35 -21.73
N ASP A 151 -6.12 -6.69 -21.18
CA ASP A 151 -7.00 -5.72 -20.51
C ASP A 151 -6.59 -5.48 -19.04
N VAL A 152 -5.61 -6.25 -18.54
CA VAL A 152 -5.10 -6.11 -17.17
C VAL A 152 -4.03 -5.04 -17.12
N ASP A 153 -4.39 -3.89 -16.53
CA ASP A 153 -3.46 -2.82 -16.19
C ASP A 153 -3.96 -2.12 -14.92
N MET A 154 -3.50 -2.60 -13.78
CA MET A 154 -3.85 -2.04 -12.47
C MET A 154 -2.60 -1.83 -11.62
N VAL A 155 -2.71 -0.94 -10.63
CA VAL A 155 -1.67 -0.73 -9.63
C VAL A 155 -2.28 -0.92 -8.26
N ILE A 156 -1.72 -1.86 -7.48
CA ILE A 156 -2.20 -2.16 -6.14
C ILE A 156 -1.37 -1.35 -5.13
N PHE A 157 -2.05 -0.55 -4.32
CA PHE A 157 -1.52 0.11 -3.14
C PHE A 157 -1.96 -0.70 -1.93
N ARG A 158 -1.02 -1.40 -1.30
CA ARG A 158 -1.31 -2.28 -0.18
C ARG A 158 -0.75 -1.71 1.10
N GLU A 159 -1.56 -1.73 2.17
CA GLU A 159 -1.10 -1.47 3.53
C GLU A 159 0.03 -2.45 3.91
N ASN A 160 1.00 -1.95 4.65
CA ASN A 160 2.24 -2.67 4.88
C ASN A 160 2.80 -2.57 6.31
N THR A 161 2.23 -1.73 7.16
CA THR A 161 2.74 -1.40 8.50
C THR A 161 1.76 -1.67 9.63
N GLU A 162 0.47 -1.64 9.33
CA GLU A 162 -0.62 -1.94 10.25
C GLU A 162 -1.39 -3.20 9.84
N ASP A 163 -2.61 -3.35 10.28
CA ASP A 163 -3.48 -4.49 10.04
C ASP A 163 -2.83 -5.78 10.61
N ILE A 164 -2.99 -6.90 9.93
CA ILE A 164 -2.37 -8.18 10.32
C ILE A 164 -0.83 -8.11 10.28
N TYR A 165 -0.25 -7.17 9.55
CA TYR A 165 1.21 -6.98 9.47
C TYR A 165 1.82 -6.33 10.70
N ALA A 166 1.01 -5.80 11.63
CA ALA A 166 1.47 -5.39 12.95
C ALA A 166 2.03 -6.58 13.75
N GLY A 167 1.57 -7.81 13.45
CA GLY A 167 2.09 -9.04 14.07
C GLY A 167 1.84 -9.11 15.57
N ILE A 168 0.72 -8.55 16.03
CA ILE A 168 0.33 -8.56 17.44
C ILE A 168 -0.51 -9.79 17.69
N GLU A 169 0.12 -10.86 18.15
CA GLU A 169 -0.56 -12.14 18.40
C GLU A 169 0.08 -12.95 19.51
N TRP A 170 -0.68 -13.83 20.12
CA TRP A 170 -0.25 -14.71 21.20
C TRP A 170 -0.77 -16.13 20.98
N MET A 171 0.10 -17.08 21.16
CA MET A 171 -0.20 -18.49 21.01
C MET A 171 -1.06 -19.00 22.18
N ASN A 172 -2.00 -19.87 21.89
CA ASN A 172 -2.78 -20.57 22.92
C ASN A 172 -1.87 -21.23 23.98
N GLY A 173 -2.24 -21.08 25.24
CA GLY A 173 -1.48 -21.62 26.38
C GLY A 173 -0.31 -20.75 26.82
N SER A 174 0.04 -19.66 26.12
CA SER A 174 0.99 -18.69 26.64
C SER A 174 0.37 -17.83 27.76
N PRO A 175 1.16 -17.41 28.76
CA PRO A 175 0.65 -16.56 29.85
C PRO A 175 -0.02 -15.29 29.35
N GLU A 176 0.53 -14.69 28.29
CA GLU A 176 0.00 -13.47 27.66
C GLU A 176 -1.34 -13.73 26.98
N CYS A 177 -1.49 -14.84 26.26
CA CYS A 177 -2.75 -15.22 25.63
C CYS A 177 -3.84 -15.48 26.68
N GLU A 178 -3.53 -16.17 27.75
CA GLU A 178 -4.47 -16.42 28.85
C GLU A 178 -4.90 -15.13 29.55
N ARG A 179 -3.96 -14.19 29.80
CA ARG A 179 -4.26 -12.88 30.35
C ARG A 179 -5.16 -12.06 29.43
N PHE A 180 -4.86 -12.03 28.14
CA PHE A 180 -5.66 -11.31 27.15
C PHE A 180 -7.05 -11.93 26.97
N LYS A 181 -7.13 -13.25 26.92
CA LYS A 181 -8.39 -14.00 26.89
C LYS A 181 -9.28 -13.66 28.10
N LYS A 182 -8.70 -13.67 29.30
CA LYS A 182 -9.41 -13.32 30.53
C LYS A 182 -9.96 -11.90 30.47
N PHE A 183 -9.15 -10.93 30.05
CA PHE A 183 -9.58 -9.53 29.84
C PHE A 183 -10.77 -9.44 28.89
N LEU A 184 -10.72 -10.11 27.72
CA LEU A 184 -11.80 -10.08 26.74
C LEU A 184 -13.09 -10.71 27.30
N LEU A 185 -13.00 -11.84 27.99
CA LEU A 185 -14.19 -12.56 28.51
C LEU A 185 -14.77 -11.89 29.75
N GLU A 186 -13.92 -11.51 30.71
CA GLU A 186 -14.37 -11.05 32.03
C GLU A 186 -14.61 -9.52 32.08
N GLU A 187 -13.75 -8.70 31.46
CA GLU A 187 -13.89 -7.24 31.51
C GLU A 187 -14.66 -6.70 30.29
N MET A 188 -14.28 -7.11 29.07
CA MET A 188 -14.95 -6.67 27.84
C MET A 188 -16.23 -7.44 27.53
N LYS A 189 -16.57 -8.49 28.28
CA LYS A 189 -17.77 -9.33 28.12
C LYS A 189 -17.95 -9.88 26.69
N VAL A 190 -16.85 -10.21 26.05
CA VAL A 190 -16.87 -10.81 24.71
C VAL A 190 -17.41 -12.24 24.80
N THR A 191 -18.50 -12.52 24.08
CA THR A 191 -19.15 -13.84 24.04
C THR A 191 -18.91 -14.61 22.72
N LYS A 192 -18.18 -14.01 21.78
CA LYS A 192 -18.03 -14.54 20.43
C LYS A 192 -16.85 -15.49 20.25
N ILE A 193 -16.04 -15.73 21.28
CA ILE A 193 -14.95 -16.71 21.23
C ILE A 193 -15.56 -18.09 21.37
N ARG A 194 -15.61 -18.84 20.27
CA ARG A 194 -16.34 -20.11 20.20
C ARG A 194 -15.66 -21.25 20.97
N PHE A 195 -14.33 -21.28 20.97
CA PHE A 195 -13.53 -22.35 21.59
C PHE A 195 -12.43 -21.72 22.48
N PRO A 196 -12.79 -21.22 23.68
CA PRO A 196 -11.88 -20.44 24.51
C PRO A 196 -10.66 -21.22 25.00
N ASP A 197 -10.78 -22.55 25.14
CA ASP A 197 -9.70 -23.39 25.69
C ASP A 197 -8.54 -23.61 24.69
N THR A 198 -8.81 -23.46 23.40
CA THR A 198 -7.84 -23.75 22.33
C THR A 198 -7.55 -22.58 21.42
N VAL A 199 -8.05 -21.38 21.76
CA VAL A 199 -7.90 -20.20 20.90
C VAL A 199 -6.54 -19.53 21.06
N SER A 200 -5.88 -19.20 19.94
CA SER A 200 -4.84 -18.18 19.88
C SER A 200 -5.47 -16.84 19.53
N LEU A 201 -4.94 -15.74 20.04
CA LEU A 201 -5.54 -14.42 19.89
C LEU A 201 -4.57 -13.44 19.25
N GLY A 202 -5.10 -12.52 18.46
CA GLY A 202 -4.34 -11.44 17.87
C GLY A 202 -5.14 -10.15 17.77
N VAL A 203 -4.44 -9.02 17.59
CA VAL A 203 -5.02 -7.69 17.46
C VAL A 203 -4.69 -7.14 16.08
N LYS A 204 -5.71 -6.61 15.41
CA LYS A 204 -5.60 -5.95 14.11
C LYS A 204 -5.82 -4.44 14.27
N PRO A 205 -4.76 -3.64 14.47
CA PRO A 205 -4.88 -2.20 14.56
C PRO A 205 -5.04 -1.57 13.17
N ILE A 206 -5.93 -0.58 13.05
CA ILE A 206 -6.06 0.28 11.88
C ILE A 206 -6.24 1.71 12.39
N SER A 207 -5.31 2.60 12.03
CA SER A 207 -5.34 4.00 12.44
C SER A 207 -5.86 4.92 11.33
N LYS A 208 -6.31 6.11 11.73
CA LYS A 208 -6.71 7.17 10.79
C LYS A 208 -5.50 7.62 9.95
N GLU A 209 -4.39 7.87 10.61
CA GLU A 209 -3.15 8.36 9.99
C GLU A 209 -2.59 7.35 8.99
N GLY A 210 -2.51 6.08 9.37
CA GLY A 210 -2.06 4.99 8.48
C GLY A 210 -2.95 4.83 7.27
N SER A 211 -4.28 4.86 7.47
CA SER A 211 -5.27 4.77 6.40
C SER A 211 -5.20 5.96 5.45
N GLN A 212 -5.17 7.17 5.99
CA GLN A 212 -5.15 8.40 5.18
C GLN A 212 -3.88 8.54 4.36
N ARG A 213 -2.69 8.22 4.92
CA ARG A 213 -1.43 8.31 4.18
C ARG A 213 -1.39 7.33 3.00
N LEU A 214 -1.93 6.13 3.15
CA LEU A 214 -2.03 5.14 2.07
C LEU A 214 -2.95 5.63 0.95
N VAL A 215 -4.15 6.10 1.31
CA VAL A 215 -5.14 6.59 0.33
C VAL A 215 -4.64 7.84 -0.38
N ARG A 216 -4.01 8.77 0.34
CA ARG A 216 -3.39 9.98 -0.24
C ARG A 216 -2.35 9.61 -1.28
N ALA A 217 -1.45 8.67 -0.98
CA ALA A 217 -0.45 8.19 -1.91
C ALA A 217 -1.08 7.57 -3.17
N ALA A 218 -2.15 6.79 -3.02
CA ALA A 218 -2.86 6.17 -4.13
C ALA A 218 -3.56 7.20 -5.04
N ILE A 219 -4.22 8.20 -4.45
CA ILE A 219 -4.88 9.27 -5.20
C ILE A 219 -3.82 10.11 -5.95
N GLN A 220 -2.74 10.50 -5.28
CA GLN A 220 -1.67 11.28 -5.87
C GLN A 220 -1.02 10.54 -7.05
N TYR A 221 -0.77 9.24 -6.90
CA TYR A 221 -0.30 8.39 -7.99
C TYR A 221 -1.29 8.36 -9.15
N ALA A 222 -2.58 8.18 -8.87
CA ALA A 222 -3.62 8.15 -9.90
C ALA A 222 -3.69 9.47 -10.69
N LEU A 223 -3.52 10.61 -10.02
CA LEU A 223 -3.49 11.92 -10.65
C LEU A 223 -2.23 12.10 -11.52
N THR A 224 -1.05 11.78 -10.98
CA THR A 224 0.24 11.94 -11.68
C THR A 224 0.35 11.03 -12.90
N HIS A 225 -0.15 9.79 -12.81
CA HIS A 225 -0.07 8.79 -13.88
C HIS A 225 -1.35 8.72 -14.74
N ASN A 226 -2.22 9.70 -14.63
CA ASN A 226 -3.48 9.78 -15.37
C ASN A 226 -4.34 8.50 -15.31
N ARG A 227 -4.40 7.83 -14.12
CA ARG A 227 -5.26 6.67 -13.89
C ARG A 227 -6.73 7.11 -13.78
N ARG A 228 -7.66 6.25 -14.19
CA ARG A 228 -9.10 6.59 -14.25
C ARG A 228 -9.78 6.64 -12.88
N SER A 229 -9.36 5.78 -11.96
CA SER A 229 -10.02 5.65 -10.65
C SER A 229 -9.10 5.07 -9.61
N VAL A 230 -9.43 5.33 -8.35
CA VAL A 230 -8.90 4.63 -7.17
C VAL A 230 -10.03 3.84 -6.55
N THR A 231 -9.81 2.56 -6.30
CA THR A 231 -10.79 1.67 -5.66
C THR A 231 -10.30 1.29 -4.28
N MET A 232 -11.04 1.65 -3.23
CA MET A 232 -10.75 1.26 -1.86
C MET A 232 -11.34 -0.12 -1.60
N VAL A 233 -10.48 -1.12 -1.36
CA VAL A 233 -10.86 -2.50 -1.08
C VAL A 233 -10.86 -2.75 0.41
N HIS A 234 -11.98 -3.14 0.99
CA HIS A 234 -12.15 -3.31 2.43
C HIS A 234 -13.30 -4.29 2.76
N LYS A 235 -13.36 -4.78 3.98
CA LYS A 235 -14.44 -5.65 4.50
C LYS A 235 -15.27 -4.94 5.59
N GLY A 236 -15.61 -3.68 5.38
CA GLY A 236 -16.32 -2.82 6.34
C GLY A 236 -17.76 -3.21 6.68
N ASN A 237 -18.36 -4.15 5.94
CA ASN A 237 -19.67 -4.72 6.30
C ASN A 237 -19.58 -5.69 7.51
N ILE A 238 -18.41 -6.27 7.77
CA ILE A 238 -18.13 -7.16 8.90
C ILE A 238 -17.37 -6.41 10.00
N MET A 239 -16.24 -5.80 9.66
CA MET A 239 -15.38 -5.08 10.59
C MET A 239 -15.62 -3.57 10.48
N LYS A 240 -16.71 -3.11 11.10
CA LYS A 240 -17.21 -1.73 10.91
C LYS A 240 -16.27 -0.65 11.42
N PHE A 241 -15.58 -0.89 12.54
CA PHE A 241 -14.76 0.12 13.22
C PHE A 241 -13.27 0.09 12.82
N THR A 242 -12.87 -0.88 12.02
CA THR A 242 -11.54 -0.95 11.41
C THR A 242 -11.65 -0.80 9.91
N GLU A 243 -12.08 -1.80 9.18
CA GLU A 243 -12.25 -1.77 7.72
C GLU A 243 -13.26 -0.69 7.25
N GLY A 244 -14.37 -0.52 8.00
CA GLY A 244 -15.35 0.53 7.72
C GLY A 244 -14.78 1.92 7.94
N ALA A 245 -14.03 2.11 9.02
CA ALA A 245 -13.33 3.35 9.29
C ALA A 245 -12.26 3.66 8.22
N PHE A 246 -11.47 2.67 7.77
CA PHE A 246 -10.55 2.83 6.64
C PHE A 246 -11.25 3.42 5.42
N LYS A 247 -12.42 2.87 5.07
CA LYS A 247 -13.23 3.39 3.97
C LYS A 247 -13.61 4.85 4.19
N GLU A 248 -14.14 5.18 5.37
CA GLU A 248 -14.61 6.54 5.69
C GLU A 248 -13.47 7.55 5.67
N TRP A 249 -12.35 7.25 6.30
CA TRP A 249 -11.15 8.09 6.27
C TRP A 249 -10.56 8.24 4.86
N GLY A 250 -10.70 7.22 4.02
CA GLY A 250 -10.26 7.29 2.63
C GLY A 250 -11.14 8.20 1.78
N TYR A 251 -12.46 8.16 1.97
CA TYR A 251 -13.38 9.11 1.33
C TYR A 251 -13.15 10.54 1.85
N ASP A 252 -12.91 10.71 3.15
CA ASP A 252 -12.57 12.00 3.75
C ASP A 252 -11.35 12.64 3.05
N VAL A 253 -10.26 11.91 2.88
CA VAL A 253 -9.09 12.38 2.11
C VAL A 253 -9.48 12.82 0.69
N ALA A 254 -10.27 12.01 0.00
CA ALA A 254 -10.65 12.31 -1.38
C ALA A 254 -11.50 13.58 -1.49
N THR A 255 -12.43 13.78 -0.55
CA THR A 255 -13.38 14.90 -0.59
C THR A 255 -12.89 16.17 0.10
N THR A 256 -11.85 16.10 0.94
CA THR A 256 -11.27 17.28 1.60
C THR A 256 -9.96 17.74 0.95
N GLU A 257 -9.04 16.82 0.66
CA GLU A 257 -7.70 17.18 0.15
C GLU A 257 -7.62 17.21 -1.38
N PHE A 258 -8.50 16.47 -2.06
CA PHE A 258 -8.47 16.34 -3.54
C PHE A 258 -9.82 16.67 -4.19
N ARG A 259 -10.64 17.46 -3.50
CA ARG A 259 -12.01 17.75 -3.93
C ARG A 259 -12.11 18.35 -5.34
N ASP A 260 -11.15 19.16 -5.71
CA ASP A 260 -11.04 19.81 -7.02
C ASP A 260 -10.69 18.83 -8.17
N ARG A 261 -10.29 17.60 -7.84
CA ARG A 261 -9.72 16.62 -8.79
C ARG A 261 -10.32 15.23 -8.69
N THR A 262 -11.20 14.98 -7.74
CA THR A 262 -11.84 13.68 -7.51
C THR A 262 -13.35 13.80 -7.32
N VAL A 263 -14.05 12.74 -7.69
CA VAL A 263 -15.46 12.51 -7.36
C VAL A 263 -15.62 11.12 -6.78
N THR A 264 -16.58 10.98 -5.88
CA THR A 264 -17.00 9.66 -5.40
C THR A 264 -17.68 8.88 -6.52
N GLU A 265 -17.78 7.57 -6.37
CA GLU A 265 -18.49 6.74 -7.34
C GLU A 265 -19.96 7.18 -7.48
N ARG A 266 -20.61 7.49 -6.37
CA ARG A 266 -22.01 7.93 -6.33
C ARG A 266 -22.20 9.28 -7.05
N GLU A 267 -21.37 10.28 -6.74
CA GLU A 267 -21.36 11.55 -7.47
C GLU A 267 -21.09 11.35 -8.97
N SER A 268 -20.24 10.40 -9.34
CA SER A 268 -19.99 10.11 -10.75
C SER A 268 -21.22 9.56 -11.50
N TRP A 269 -22.12 8.87 -10.80
CA TRP A 269 -23.38 8.41 -11.38
C TRP A 269 -24.35 9.57 -11.55
N ILE A 270 -24.45 10.46 -10.56
CA ILE A 270 -25.26 11.66 -10.60
C ILE A 270 -24.88 12.52 -11.81
N ILE A 271 -23.58 12.83 -11.93
CA ILE A 271 -23.03 13.62 -13.03
C ILE A 271 -23.28 12.96 -14.39
N ALA A 272 -23.03 11.66 -14.49
CA ALA A 272 -23.27 10.93 -15.75
C ALA A 272 -24.75 10.85 -16.15
N ASN A 273 -25.66 10.84 -15.19
CA ASN A 273 -27.08 10.91 -15.48
C ASN A 273 -27.48 12.28 -16.01
N GLN A 274 -26.97 13.34 -15.40
CA GLN A 274 -27.21 14.72 -15.84
C GLN A 274 -26.63 15.00 -17.24
N ASP A 275 -25.43 14.51 -17.51
CA ASP A 275 -24.80 14.62 -18.84
C ASP A 275 -25.63 13.96 -19.94
N ARG A 276 -26.21 12.77 -19.67
CA ARG A 276 -27.06 12.06 -20.62
C ARG A 276 -28.43 12.71 -20.82
N LYS A 277 -28.92 13.33 -19.77
CA LYS A 277 -30.26 13.96 -19.74
C LYS A 277 -30.18 15.33 -19.05
N PRO A 278 -29.80 16.38 -19.77
CA PRO A 278 -29.58 17.70 -19.16
C PRO A 278 -30.80 18.35 -18.50
N LYS A 279 -32.01 17.88 -18.82
CA LYS A 279 -33.23 18.36 -18.20
C LYS A 279 -33.75 17.51 -17.03
N LEU A 280 -32.94 16.55 -16.58
CA LEU A 280 -33.30 15.70 -15.43
C LEU A 280 -33.37 16.56 -14.16
N THR A 281 -34.48 16.45 -13.44
CA THR A 281 -34.59 17.12 -12.13
C THR A 281 -33.73 16.41 -11.09
N ALA A 282 -33.40 17.08 -9.99
CA ALA A 282 -32.63 16.48 -8.89
C ALA A 282 -33.36 15.25 -8.31
N GLU A 283 -34.69 15.31 -8.17
CA GLU A 283 -35.47 14.18 -7.70
C GLU A 283 -35.46 12.99 -8.67
N GLU A 284 -35.58 13.21 -9.98
CA GLU A 284 -35.48 12.14 -10.98
C GLU A 284 -34.08 11.51 -11.00
N ASN A 285 -33.04 12.31 -10.82
CA ASN A 285 -31.67 11.82 -10.71
C ASN A 285 -31.48 11.00 -9.41
N ALA A 286 -31.99 11.50 -8.27
CA ALA A 286 -32.01 10.80 -6.99
C ALA A 286 -32.69 9.42 -7.09
N ARG A 287 -33.84 9.35 -7.70
CA ARG A 287 -34.59 8.10 -7.97
C ARG A 287 -33.79 7.13 -8.85
N SER A 288 -33.02 7.64 -9.80
CA SER A 288 -32.19 6.83 -10.71
C SER A 288 -30.97 6.19 -10.04
N ILE A 289 -30.39 6.85 -9.02
CA ILE A 289 -29.17 6.37 -8.34
C ILE A 289 -29.44 5.58 -7.06
N GLU A 290 -30.66 5.69 -6.51
CA GLU A 290 -31.00 5.07 -5.23
C GLU A 290 -32.05 3.96 -5.39
N PRO A 291 -31.62 2.69 -5.33
CA PRO A 291 -32.54 1.57 -5.30
C PRO A 291 -33.50 1.68 -4.11
N GLY A 292 -34.80 1.62 -4.36
CA GLY A 292 -35.80 1.73 -3.30
C GLY A 292 -36.19 3.16 -2.91
N TYR A 293 -35.77 4.18 -3.67
CA TYR A 293 -36.13 5.59 -3.44
C TYR A 293 -37.61 5.80 -3.12
N ASP A 294 -38.50 5.15 -3.88
CA ASP A 294 -39.94 5.30 -3.72
C ASP A 294 -40.50 4.69 -2.42
N MET A 295 -39.72 3.80 -1.76
CA MET A 295 -40.07 3.21 -0.46
C MET A 295 -39.51 3.99 0.73
N MET A 296 -38.76 5.06 0.51
CA MET A 296 -38.17 5.89 1.56
C MET A 296 -39.17 6.89 2.14
N THR A 297 -38.89 7.30 3.37
CA THR A 297 -39.60 8.44 4.00
C THR A 297 -39.25 9.76 3.29
N SER A 298 -40.08 10.79 3.44
CA SER A 298 -39.84 12.11 2.85
C SER A 298 -38.44 12.67 3.27
N GLY A 299 -38.12 12.63 4.54
CA GLY A 299 -36.81 13.12 5.02
C GLY A 299 -35.61 12.31 4.54
N GLN A 300 -35.79 11.03 4.18
CA GLN A 300 -34.73 10.27 3.52
C GLN A 300 -34.57 10.68 2.06
N ARG A 301 -35.67 10.91 1.36
CA ARG A 301 -35.67 11.38 -0.04
C ARG A 301 -35.04 12.77 -0.17
N GLU A 302 -35.39 13.69 0.74
CA GLU A 302 -34.82 15.04 0.79
C GLU A 302 -33.28 14.98 0.86
N LYS A 303 -32.73 14.16 1.75
CA LYS A 303 -31.26 14.00 1.86
C LYS A 303 -30.60 13.47 0.58
N ILE A 304 -31.28 12.60 -0.18
CA ILE A 304 -30.74 12.11 -1.46
C ILE A 304 -30.83 13.19 -2.55
N VAL A 305 -31.89 14.01 -2.50
CA VAL A 305 -32.01 15.16 -3.41
C VAL A 305 -30.94 16.21 -3.12
N GLU A 306 -30.71 16.55 -1.85
CA GLU A 306 -29.63 17.44 -1.43
C GLU A 306 -28.26 16.92 -1.91
N GLU A 307 -27.98 15.62 -1.73
CA GLU A 307 -26.74 14.98 -2.23
C GLU A 307 -26.61 15.14 -3.77
N VAL A 308 -27.69 15.03 -4.50
CA VAL A 308 -27.68 15.23 -5.95
C VAL A 308 -27.38 16.69 -6.30
N GLU A 309 -28.02 17.63 -5.64
CA GLU A 309 -27.80 19.07 -5.87
C GLU A 309 -26.35 19.46 -5.57
N GLU A 310 -25.81 19.04 -4.42
CA GLU A 310 -24.39 19.24 -4.08
C GLU A 310 -23.45 18.64 -5.12
N ALA A 311 -23.72 17.42 -5.60
CA ALA A 311 -22.88 16.79 -6.62
C ALA A 311 -22.95 17.53 -7.97
N LEU A 312 -24.10 18.09 -8.33
CA LEU A 312 -24.26 18.87 -9.56
C LEU A 312 -23.57 20.24 -9.50
N GLU A 313 -23.43 20.84 -8.34
CA GLU A 313 -22.65 22.08 -8.16
C GLU A 313 -21.16 21.89 -8.50
N LEU A 314 -20.65 20.67 -8.43
CA LEU A 314 -19.26 20.37 -8.79
C LEU A 314 -19.03 20.33 -10.32
N MET A 315 -20.07 20.18 -11.14
CA MET A 315 -19.95 20.01 -12.59
C MET A 315 -19.26 21.21 -13.30
N PRO A 316 -19.56 22.48 -12.97
CA PRO A 316 -19.02 23.62 -13.70
C PRO A 316 -17.49 23.79 -13.57
N THR A 317 -16.94 23.36 -12.42
CA THR A 317 -15.50 23.51 -12.11
C THR A 317 -14.64 22.43 -12.77
N HIS A 318 -15.25 21.39 -13.33
CA HIS A 318 -14.57 20.15 -13.62
C HIS A 318 -15.01 19.59 -14.98
N GLY A 319 -14.67 20.19 -16.05
CA GLY A 319 -15.01 19.75 -17.41
C GLY A 319 -14.84 18.24 -17.63
N ALA A 320 -15.73 17.65 -18.42
CA ALA A 320 -15.80 16.22 -18.70
C ALA A 320 -14.42 15.60 -18.98
N GLY A 321 -14.04 14.60 -18.21
CA GLY A 321 -12.80 13.83 -18.38
C GLY A 321 -11.64 14.17 -17.46
N ARG A 322 -11.71 15.18 -16.59
CA ARG A 322 -10.61 15.54 -15.67
C ARG A 322 -10.65 14.87 -14.30
N TRP A 323 -11.71 14.15 -13.98
CA TRP A 323 -11.95 13.59 -12.64
C TRP A 323 -11.45 12.17 -12.48
N LYS A 324 -10.91 11.89 -11.29
CA LYS A 324 -10.62 10.53 -10.90
C LYS A 324 -11.73 10.01 -10.00
N LYS A 325 -12.30 8.87 -10.35
CA LYS A 325 -13.38 8.24 -9.58
C LYS A 325 -12.82 7.52 -8.36
N ILE A 326 -13.36 7.84 -7.21
CA ILE A 326 -13.11 7.07 -5.98
C ILE A 326 -14.21 6.03 -5.85
N ARG A 327 -13.84 4.76 -5.95
CA ARG A 327 -14.76 3.63 -5.96
C ARG A 327 -14.72 2.85 -4.65
N ARG A 328 -15.86 2.31 -4.30
CA ARG A 328 -16.00 1.34 -3.23
C ARG A 328 -15.78 -0.07 -3.79
N GLY A 329 -14.69 -0.73 -3.41
CA GLY A 329 -14.49 -2.16 -3.64
C GLY A 329 -14.82 -2.92 -2.37
N CYS A 330 -15.93 -3.65 -2.33
CA CYS A 330 -16.19 -4.64 -1.29
C CYS A 330 -15.63 -5.98 -1.78
N CYS A 331 -14.75 -6.62 -0.98
CA CYS A 331 -14.44 -8.03 -1.23
C CYS A 331 -15.76 -8.81 -1.10
N ALA A 332 -16.32 -9.24 -2.22
CA ALA A 332 -17.40 -10.21 -2.22
C ALA A 332 -16.94 -11.46 -1.48
N ALA A 333 -17.79 -12.00 -0.62
CA ALA A 333 -17.53 -13.25 0.08
C ALA A 333 -17.52 -14.40 -0.91
#